data_5f843681d551610bf4e097740df044e9
#
_entry.id   5f843681d551610bf4e097740df044e9
#
_cell.length_a   1.000
_cell.length_b   1.000
_cell.length_c   1.000
_cell.angle_alpha   90.00
_cell.angle_beta   90.00
_cell.angle_gamma   90.00
#
_symmetry.space_group_name_H-M   'P 1'
#
loop_
_entity.id
_entity.type
_entity.pdbx_description
1 polymer ?
#
loop_
_entity_poly.entity_id
_entity_poly.type
_entity_poly.pdbx_seq_one_letter_code
_entity_poly.pdbx_strand_id
1 'polypeptide(L)'
;MKNIRITTQPLIALSLILASSLAWGHRMNHEVSTAEAQVLSVSYAFGQQPIFEPYQVLAPDTDVPFQTGRTDMQGRVSFLPDRPGRWRVVITTEDGHGMEVRIGVNEALEITEIEGPGAGGLAMTLAGVGYLLGLGGLLVLWRQRKRRNAHP
;
A
#
# COMPACT_ATOMS: atom_id res chain seq x y z
N MET A 1 -9.64 -33.51 76.00
CA MET A 1 -9.76 -33.51 74.52
C MET A 1 -9.34 -32.11 74.03
N LYS A 2 -8.24 -32.07 73.30
CA LYS A 2 -7.62 -30.78 72.88
C LYS A 2 -8.22 -30.39 71.52
N ASN A 3 -9.09 -29.34 71.41
CA ASN A 3 -9.66 -28.85 70.18
C ASN A 3 -8.58 -28.17 69.38
N ILE A 4 -8.13 -28.82 68.30
CA ILE A 4 -7.24 -28.20 67.30
C ILE A 4 -8.10 -27.22 66.46
N ARG A 5 -7.95 -25.93 66.72
CA ARG A 5 -8.49 -24.87 65.84
C ARG A 5 -7.61 -24.82 64.63
N ILE A 6 -7.99 -25.45 63.54
CA ILE A 6 -7.34 -25.27 62.23
C ILE A 6 -7.66 -23.86 61.78
N THR A 7 -6.67 -23.00 61.79
CA THR A 7 -6.79 -21.60 61.27
C THR A 7 -6.86 -21.69 59.74
N THR A 8 -7.92 -21.22 59.14
CA THR A 8 -8.16 -21.25 57.68
C THR A 8 -7.27 -20.19 56.94
N GLN A 9 -6.63 -19.29 57.67
CA GLN A 9 -5.78 -18.23 57.12
C GLN A 9 -4.63 -18.72 56.25
N PRO A 10 -3.83 -19.76 56.58
CA PRO A 10 -2.73 -20.19 55.72
C PRO A 10 -3.25 -20.85 54.41
N LEU A 11 -4.42 -21.45 54.42
CA LEU A 11 -5.03 -22.04 53.22
C LEU A 11 -5.50 -20.96 52.23
N ILE A 12 -6.04 -19.84 52.74
CA ILE A 12 -6.44 -18.68 51.91
C ILE A 12 -5.21 -18.02 51.32
N ALA A 13 -4.15 -17.83 52.11
CA ALA A 13 -2.91 -17.26 51.63
C ALA A 13 -2.26 -18.13 50.54
N LEU A 14 -2.26 -19.44 50.70
CA LEU A 14 -1.73 -20.38 49.70
C LEU A 14 -2.55 -20.36 48.40
N SER A 15 -3.90 -20.30 48.50
CA SER A 15 -4.76 -20.23 47.31
C SER A 15 -4.58 -18.91 46.53
N LEU A 16 -4.35 -17.78 47.19
CA LEU A 16 -4.02 -16.49 46.54
C LEU A 16 -2.67 -16.50 45.82
N ILE A 17 -1.66 -17.15 46.41
CA ILE A 17 -0.33 -17.31 45.79
C ILE A 17 -0.43 -18.24 44.57
N LEU A 18 -1.20 -19.31 44.61
CA LEU A 18 -1.43 -20.21 43.48
C LEU A 18 -2.26 -19.53 42.36
N ALA A 19 -3.22 -18.67 42.69
CA ALA A 19 -4.02 -17.94 41.72
C ALA A 19 -3.20 -16.86 40.98
N SER A 20 -2.19 -16.28 41.60
CA SER A 20 -1.33 -15.25 40.96
C SER A 20 -0.45 -15.81 39.83
N SER A 21 -0.17 -17.11 39.81
CA SER A 21 0.62 -17.77 38.75
C SER A 21 -0.16 -17.99 37.45
N LEU A 22 -1.49 -17.80 37.46
CA LEU A 22 -2.36 -17.92 36.27
C LEU A 22 -2.54 -16.59 35.51
N ALA A 23 -1.94 -15.50 35.99
CA ALA A 23 -1.95 -14.21 35.28
C ALA A 23 -0.95 -14.25 34.09
N TRP A 24 -1.33 -14.89 32.99
CA TRP A 24 -0.59 -14.86 31.72
C TRP A 24 -0.86 -13.50 31.06
N GLY A 25 -0.04 -12.51 31.37
CA GLY A 25 -0.05 -11.25 30.63
C GLY A 25 0.40 -11.49 29.18
N HIS A 26 -0.20 -10.76 28.22
CA HIS A 26 0.26 -10.75 26.82
C HIS A 26 1.70 -10.19 26.78
N ARG A 27 2.68 -11.07 26.79
CA ARG A 27 4.08 -10.69 26.67
C ARG A 27 4.42 -10.56 25.18
N MET A 28 4.84 -9.38 24.74
CA MET A 28 5.46 -9.21 23.44
C MET A 28 6.94 -9.60 23.51
N ASN A 29 7.36 -10.47 22.61
CA ASN A 29 8.76 -10.80 22.40
C ASN A 29 9.23 -10.08 21.12
N HIS A 30 10.52 -9.83 21.00
CA HIS A 30 11.13 -9.23 19.82
C HIS A 30 12.30 -10.09 19.34
N GLU A 31 12.50 -10.12 18.03
CA GLU A 31 13.64 -10.68 17.36
C GLU A 31 14.09 -9.69 16.29
N VAL A 32 15.38 -9.52 16.11
CA VAL A 32 15.97 -8.68 15.08
C VAL A 32 16.73 -9.56 14.10
N SER A 33 16.32 -9.50 12.84
CA SER A 33 16.98 -10.21 11.74
C SER A 33 17.28 -9.25 10.59
N THR A 34 18.21 -9.63 9.71
CA THR A 34 18.50 -8.91 8.47
C THR A 34 17.89 -9.68 7.30
N ALA A 35 17.18 -8.97 6.43
CA ALA A 35 16.61 -9.54 5.20
C ALA A 35 16.63 -8.49 4.08
N GLU A 36 16.66 -8.95 2.83
CA GLU A 36 16.56 -8.09 1.65
C GLU A 36 15.09 -7.82 1.32
N ALA A 37 14.66 -6.56 1.50
CA ALA A 37 13.30 -6.14 1.21
C ALA A 37 13.17 -5.64 -0.23
N GLN A 38 12.00 -5.84 -0.83
CA GLN A 38 11.61 -5.17 -2.06
C GLN A 38 11.20 -3.73 -1.74
N VAL A 39 11.73 -2.76 -2.48
CA VAL A 39 11.47 -1.33 -2.26
C VAL A 39 10.84 -0.74 -3.50
N LEU A 40 9.58 -0.30 -3.38
CA LEU A 40 8.85 0.45 -4.40
C LEU A 40 8.97 1.94 -4.07
N SER A 41 9.58 2.73 -4.97
CA SER A 41 9.60 4.19 -4.88
C SER A 41 8.48 4.78 -5.74
N VAL A 42 7.70 5.67 -5.15
CA VAL A 42 6.53 6.28 -5.79
C VAL A 42 6.70 7.79 -5.88
N SER A 43 6.25 8.37 -6.98
CA SER A 43 6.22 9.81 -7.18
C SER A 43 4.99 10.23 -7.98
N TYR A 44 4.48 11.43 -7.71
CA TYR A 44 3.48 12.08 -8.57
C TYR A 44 4.09 12.52 -9.89
N ALA A 45 3.24 12.87 -10.86
CA ALA A 45 3.66 13.26 -12.22
C ALA A 45 4.66 14.44 -12.27
N PHE A 46 4.65 15.31 -11.26
CA PHE A 46 5.55 16.46 -11.17
C PHE A 46 6.74 16.23 -10.22
N GLY A 47 7.03 14.97 -9.86
CA GLY A 47 8.19 14.59 -9.06
C GLY A 47 8.02 14.74 -7.54
N GLN A 48 6.88 15.19 -7.06
CA GLN A 48 6.56 15.18 -5.63
C GLN A 48 6.39 13.74 -5.14
N GLN A 49 6.73 13.48 -3.89
CA GLN A 49 6.61 12.15 -3.30
C GLN A 49 5.36 12.06 -2.42
N PRO A 50 4.63 10.95 -2.46
CA PRO A 50 3.53 10.68 -1.52
C PRO A 50 4.12 10.34 -0.15
N ILE A 51 4.27 11.35 0.71
CA ILE A 51 4.90 11.21 2.04
C ILE A 51 3.85 10.83 3.06
N PHE A 52 4.08 9.73 3.80
CA PHE A 52 3.19 9.19 4.83
C PHE A 52 1.78 8.84 4.34
N GLU A 53 1.63 8.53 3.05
CA GLU A 53 0.37 8.05 2.49
C GLU A 53 0.11 6.59 2.85
N PRO A 54 -1.13 6.21 3.16
CA PRO A 54 -1.47 4.84 3.50
C PRO A 54 -1.28 3.90 2.30
N TYR A 55 -0.76 2.70 2.58
CA TYR A 55 -0.65 1.65 1.59
C TYR A 55 -1.08 0.29 2.13
N GLN A 56 -1.37 -0.60 1.20
CA GLN A 56 -1.60 -2.02 1.43
C GLN A 56 -0.75 -2.84 0.46
N VAL A 57 -0.12 -3.89 0.97
CA VAL A 57 0.52 -4.93 0.15
C VAL A 57 -0.37 -6.16 0.24
N LEU A 58 -0.79 -6.67 -0.90
CA LEU A 58 -1.61 -7.86 -1.03
C LEU A 58 -0.76 -8.98 -1.63
N ALA A 59 -0.77 -10.14 -1.00
CA ALA A 59 -0.11 -11.33 -1.51
C ALA A 59 -0.87 -11.91 -2.71
N PRO A 60 -0.25 -12.81 -3.48
CA PRO A 60 -0.92 -13.48 -4.60
C PRO A 60 -2.23 -14.14 -4.16
N ASP A 61 -3.25 -14.07 -5.04
CA ASP A 61 -4.55 -14.74 -4.93
C ASP A 61 -5.36 -14.41 -3.66
N THR A 62 -5.14 -13.24 -3.06
CA THR A 62 -5.91 -12.79 -1.90
C THR A 62 -6.18 -11.28 -1.93
N ASP A 63 -7.32 -10.88 -1.36
CA ASP A 63 -7.68 -9.49 -1.10
C ASP A 63 -7.48 -9.08 0.37
N VAL A 64 -7.00 -10.01 1.21
CA VAL A 64 -6.62 -9.69 2.59
C VAL A 64 -5.22 -9.08 2.58
N PRO A 65 -5.02 -7.88 3.13
CA PRO A 65 -3.71 -7.27 3.18
C PRO A 65 -2.69 -8.14 3.93
N PHE A 66 -1.57 -8.44 3.27
CA PHE A 66 -0.41 -9.07 3.88
C PHE A 66 0.34 -8.08 4.80
N GLN A 67 0.42 -6.84 4.35
CA GLN A 67 1.05 -5.74 5.09
C GLN A 67 0.27 -4.45 4.85
N THR A 68 0.17 -3.62 5.88
CA THR A 68 -0.35 -2.26 5.78
C THR A 68 0.64 -1.30 6.41
N GLY A 69 0.67 -0.06 5.93
CA GLY A 69 1.57 0.96 6.48
C GLY A 69 1.36 2.32 5.84
N ARG A 70 2.35 3.17 6.05
CA ARG A 70 2.46 4.47 5.39
C ARG A 70 3.79 4.56 4.65
N THR A 71 3.81 5.21 3.51
CA THR A 71 5.06 5.53 2.79
C THR A 71 6.01 6.31 3.68
N ASP A 72 7.29 6.20 3.43
CA ASP A 72 8.29 6.97 4.17
C ASP A 72 8.45 8.41 3.64
N MET A 73 9.39 9.16 4.19
CA MET A 73 9.70 10.55 3.76
C MET A 73 10.19 10.64 2.32
N GLN A 74 10.58 9.55 1.70
CA GLN A 74 10.99 9.46 0.29
C GLN A 74 9.90 8.87 -0.61
N GLY A 75 8.68 8.68 -0.07
CA GLY A 75 7.57 8.08 -0.82
C GLY A 75 7.78 6.59 -1.13
N ARG A 76 8.49 5.85 -0.26
CA ARG A 76 8.81 4.44 -0.50
C ARG A 76 7.92 3.51 0.32
N VAL A 77 7.64 2.36 -0.27
CA VAL A 77 7.03 1.19 0.37
C VAL A 77 8.07 0.08 0.38
N SER A 78 8.29 -0.54 1.52
CA SER A 78 9.17 -1.71 1.65
C SER A 78 8.37 -2.91 2.13
N PHE A 79 8.56 -4.06 1.51
CA PHE A 79 7.93 -5.31 1.94
C PHE A 79 8.83 -6.52 1.66
N LEU A 80 8.58 -7.60 2.37
CA LEU A 80 9.29 -8.87 2.22
C LEU A 80 8.31 -9.90 1.67
N PRO A 81 8.39 -10.26 0.38
CA PRO A 81 7.57 -11.34 -0.16
C PRO A 81 7.97 -12.68 0.48
N ASP A 82 6.97 -13.47 0.87
CA ASP A 82 7.17 -14.80 1.49
C ASP A 82 6.91 -15.95 0.52
N ARG A 83 6.45 -15.64 -0.71
CA ARG A 83 6.11 -16.61 -1.74
C ARG A 83 6.18 -16.03 -3.14
N PRO A 84 6.37 -16.85 -4.18
CA PRO A 84 6.28 -16.41 -5.56
C PRO A 84 4.85 -16.05 -5.94
N GLY A 85 4.69 -15.30 -7.02
CA GLY A 85 3.42 -14.93 -7.60
C GLY A 85 3.27 -13.44 -7.83
N ARG A 86 2.03 -13.00 -8.13
CA ARG A 86 1.73 -11.61 -8.47
C ARG A 86 1.26 -10.85 -7.23
N TRP A 87 2.16 -10.05 -6.68
CA TRP A 87 1.88 -9.16 -5.55
C TRP A 87 1.25 -7.85 -6.02
N ARG A 88 0.43 -7.22 -5.19
CA ARG A 88 -0.18 -5.92 -5.47
C ARG A 88 0.16 -4.95 -4.36
N VAL A 89 0.66 -3.77 -4.72
CA VAL A 89 0.86 -2.65 -3.80
C VAL A 89 -0.15 -1.58 -4.16
N VAL A 90 -1.04 -1.27 -3.24
CA VAL A 90 -2.09 -0.25 -3.40
C VAL A 90 -1.76 0.90 -2.47
N ILE A 91 -1.63 2.10 -3.02
CA ILE A 91 -1.43 3.34 -2.28
C ILE A 91 -2.67 4.19 -2.49
N THR A 92 -3.24 4.72 -1.42
CA THR A 92 -4.43 5.58 -1.46
C THR A 92 -4.10 6.89 -0.79
N THR A 93 -4.29 8.00 -1.50
CA THR A 93 -4.04 9.33 -0.98
C THR A 93 -5.30 9.93 -0.34
N GLU A 94 -5.15 10.91 0.56
CA GLU A 94 -6.28 11.52 1.29
C GLU A 94 -7.30 12.21 0.37
N ASP A 95 -6.86 12.69 -0.79
CA ASP A 95 -7.71 13.30 -1.83
C ASP A 95 -8.50 12.28 -2.68
N GLY A 96 -8.39 10.98 -2.37
CA GLY A 96 -9.08 9.90 -3.05
C GLY A 96 -8.39 9.42 -4.33
N HIS A 97 -7.23 9.98 -4.69
CA HIS A 97 -6.38 9.41 -5.72
C HIS A 97 -5.70 8.15 -5.19
N GLY A 98 -5.30 7.28 -6.09
CA GLY A 98 -4.61 6.07 -5.71
C GLY A 98 -3.87 5.46 -6.89
N MET A 99 -2.96 4.55 -6.58
CA MET A 99 -2.30 3.74 -7.60
C MET A 99 -2.22 2.29 -7.13
N GLU A 100 -2.30 1.39 -8.08
CA GLU A 100 -1.99 -0.02 -7.89
C GLU A 100 -0.80 -0.39 -8.75
N VAL A 101 0.20 -1.02 -8.13
CA VAL A 101 1.36 -1.59 -8.80
C VAL A 101 1.34 -3.09 -8.59
N ARG A 102 1.44 -3.86 -9.68
CA ARG A 102 1.57 -5.32 -9.67
C ARG A 102 3.03 -5.67 -9.84
N ILE A 103 3.51 -6.55 -8.98
CA ILE A 103 4.92 -6.96 -8.90
C ILE A 103 4.96 -8.48 -9.01
N GLY A 104 5.53 -8.98 -10.10
CA GLY A 104 5.80 -10.40 -10.27
C GLY A 104 7.02 -10.80 -9.46
N VAL A 105 6.91 -11.87 -8.67
CA VAL A 105 7.97 -12.43 -7.84
C VAL A 105 8.15 -13.91 -8.20
N ASN A 106 9.40 -14.33 -8.45
CA ASN A 106 9.74 -15.71 -8.80
C ASN A 106 9.99 -16.60 -7.56
N GLU A 107 10.31 -17.86 -7.77
CA GLU A 107 10.62 -18.82 -6.69
C GLU A 107 11.85 -18.44 -5.85
N ALA A 108 12.75 -17.62 -6.38
CA ALA A 108 13.91 -17.08 -5.65
C ALA A 108 13.57 -15.79 -4.87
N LEU A 109 12.27 -15.38 -4.85
CA LEU A 109 11.77 -14.15 -4.27
C LEU A 109 12.33 -12.87 -4.89
N GLU A 110 12.77 -12.95 -6.15
CA GLU A 110 13.27 -11.83 -6.94
C GLU A 110 12.16 -11.24 -7.81
N ILE A 111 12.23 -9.94 -8.06
CA ILE A 111 11.29 -9.25 -8.95
C ILE A 111 11.56 -9.67 -10.41
N THR A 112 10.52 -10.09 -11.11
CA THR A 112 10.56 -10.46 -12.53
C THR A 112 9.81 -9.49 -13.43
N GLU A 113 8.76 -8.87 -12.91
CA GLU A 113 7.87 -8.00 -13.68
C GLU A 113 7.29 -6.91 -12.79
N ILE A 114 7.13 -5.71 -13.34
CA ILE A 114 6.46 -4.60 -12.66
C ILE A 114 5.43 -4.02 -13.62
N GLU A 115 4.15 -4.15 -13.26
CA GLU A 115 3.03 -3.53 -13.96
C GLU A 115 2.43 -2.43 -13.08
N GLY A 116 2.41 -1.21 -13.54
CA GLY A 116 1.81 -0.09 -12.81
C GLY A 116 1.34 0.99 -13.77
N PRO A 117 0.67 2.03 -13.31
CA PRO A 117 0.38 3.20 -14.11
C PRO A 117 1.70 3.94 -14.38
N GLY A 118 2.57 3.28 -15.15
CA GLY A 118 3.87 3.81 -15.53
C GLY A 118 3.82 4.32 -16.95
N ALA A 119 4.45 5.48 -17.20
CA ALA A 119 4.82 6.03 -18.51
C ALA A 119 3.69 6.30 -19.54
N GLY A 120 2.42 6.12 -19.22
CA GLY A 120 1.30 6.58 -20.07
C GLY A 120 1.22 8.10 -20.20
N GLY A 121 1.95 8.85 -19.37
CA GLY A 121 1.94 10.30 -19.37
C GLY A 121 2.31 10.91 -20.72
N LEU A 122 3.33 10.39 -21.42
CA LEU A 122 3.72 10.91 -22.73
C LEU A 122 2.66 10.62 -23.79
N ALA A 123 2.12 9.40 -23.82
CA ALA A 123 1.06 9.03 -24.78
C ALA A 123 -0.23 9.83 -24.52
N MET A 124 -0.61 10.04 -23.26
CA MET A 124 -1.76 10.85 -22.87
C MET A 124 -1.55 12.34 -23.21
N THR A 125 -0.35 12.88 -23.01
CA THR A 125 0.01 14.25 -23.37
C THR A 125 -0.04 14.44 -24.88
N LEU A 126 0.53 13.52 -25.66
CA LEU A 126 0.47 13.55 -27.12
C LEU A 126 -0.96 13.43 -27.66
N ALA A 127 -1.79 12.56 -27.04
CA ALA A 127 -3.20 12.47 -27.38
C ALA A 127 -3.94 13.78 -27.08
N GLY A 128 -3.69 14.42 -25.95
CA GLY A 128 -4.27 15.71 -25.59
C GLY A 128 -3.88 16.83 -26.57
N VAL A 129 -2.61 16.92 -26.92
CA VAL A 129 -2.12 17.88 -27.94
C VAL A 129 -2.77 17.59 -29.30
N GLY A 130 -2.82 16.33 -29.73
CA GLY A 130 -3.48 15.93 -30.98
C GLY A 130 -4.97 16.33 -31.01
N TYR A 131 -5.68 16.16 -29.91
CA TYR A 131 -7.07 16.54 -29.77
C TYR A 131 -7.28 18.06 -29.91
N LEU A 132 -6.42 18.88 -29.25
CA LEU A 132 -6.47 20.33 -29.34
C LEU A 132 -6.17 20.84 -30.76
N LEU A 133 -5.18 20.25 -31.43
CA LEU A 133 -4.86 20.57 -32.82
C LEU A 133 -5.99 20.18 -33.77
N GLY A 134 -6.63 19.03 -33.54
CA GLY A 134 -7.80 18.57 -34.31
C GLY A 134 -8.99 19.53 -34.19
N LEU A 135 -9.34 19.92 -32.97
CA LEU A 135 -10.41 20.90 -32.72
C LEU A 135 -10.08 22.27 -33.34
N GLY A 136 -8.85 22.72 -33.19
CA GLY A 136 -8.37 23.98 -33.81
C GLY A 136 -8.48 23.95 -35.32
N GLY A 137 -8.06 22.84 -35.94
CA GLY A 137 -8.19 22.62 -37.40
C GLY A 137 -9.63 22.66 -37.90
N LEU A 138 -10.54 21.94 -37.18
CA LEU A 138 -11.97 21.98 -37.52
C LEU A 138 -12.56 23.39 -37.41
N LEU A 139 -12.18 24.15 -36.40
CA LEU A 139 -12.65 25.54 -36.22
C LEU A 139 -12.17 26.49 -37.32
N VAL A 140 -10.95 26.30 -37.78
CA VAL A 140 -10.40 27.07 -38.96
C VAL A 140 -11.15 26.70 -40.23
N LEU A 141 -11.36 25.42 -40.52
CA LEU A 141 -12.11 24.97 -41.68
C LEU A 141 -13.56 25.46 -41.67
N TRP A 142 -14.20 25.43 -40.50
CA TRP A 142 -15.57 25.97 -40.37
C TRP A 142 -15.63 27.48 -40.64
N ARG A 143 -14.67 28.25 -40.12
CA ARG A 143 -14.57 29.70 -40.38
C ARG A 143 -14.30 30.01 -41.86
N GLN A 144 -13.45 29.23 -42.52
CA GLN A 144 -13.18 29.38 -43.94
C GLN A 144 -14.42 29.08 -44.81
N ARG A 145 -15.16 28.01 -44.49
CA ARG A 145 -16.43 27.70 -45.16
C ARG A 145 -17.43 28.84 -45.01
N LYS A 146 -17.59 29.39 -43.82
CA LYS A 146 -18.53 30.47 -43.55
C LYS A 146 -18.16 31.76 -44.37
N ARG A 147 -16.87 32.07 -44.52
CA ARG A 147 -16.40 33.21 -45.32
C ARG A 147 -16.63 33.02 -46.81
N ARG A 148 -16.45 31.80 -47.34
CA ARG A 148 -16.71 31.46 -48.74
C ARG A 148 -18.18 31.56 -49.11
N ASN A 149 -19.08 31.28 -48.19
CA ASN A 149 -20.52 31.39 -48.42
C ASN A 149 -21.10 32.77 -48.16
N ALA A 150 -20.31 33.74 -47.72
CA ALA A 150 -20.70 35.13 -47.44
C ALA A 150 -20.35 36.12 -48.60
N HIS A 151 -19.75 35.63 -49.70
CA HIS A 151 -19.54 36.40 -50.91
C HIS A 151 -20.38 35.80 -52.05
N PRO A 152 -21.46 36.51 -52.48
CA PRO A 152 -22.25 36.13 -53.66
C PRO A 152 -21.43 36.32 -54.96
#